data_d9f4bc1e656ac0c8378cd2cc67fe19aa
#
_entry.id   d9f4bc1e656ac0c8378cd2cc67fe19aa
#
_cell.length_a   1.000
_cell.length_b   1.000
_cell.length_c   1.000
_cell.angle_alpha   90.00
_cell.angle_beta   90.00
_cell.angle_gamma   90.00
#
_symmetry.space_group_name_H-M   'P 1'
#
loop_
_entity.id
_entity.type
_entity.pdbx_description
1 polymer ?
#
loop_
_entity_poly.entity_id
_entity_poly.type
_entity_poly.pdbx_seq_one_letter_code
_entity_poly.pdbx_strand_id
1 'polypeptide(L)'
;MEKLFVATSNAHKLEEIGNILKMFNIERELVCPKTFNDLDEPVEDGKTFEDNALIKARYWFNKYKIPTIADDSGITIKFFNNFPGIYSARFMKDSSYYVKNSWILQGMEGESERAAAFHCVIAYITESE
;
A
#
# COMPACT_ATOMS: atom_id res chain seq x y z
N MET A 1 -24.56 8.67 5.09
CA MET A 1 -23.23 8.76 4.48
C MET A 1 -22.78 7.38 4.05
N GLU A 2 -22.39 7.23 2.80
CA GLU A 2 -21.90 5.96 2.29
C GLU A 2 -20.55 5.62 2.92
N LYS A 3 -20.33 4.33 3.11
CA LYS A 3 -19.06 3.84 3.67
C LYS A 3 -18.05 3.56 2.56
N LEU A 4 -16.81 3.84 2.85
CA LEU A 4 -15.66 3.46 2.02
C LEU A 4 -14.71 2.64 2.89
N PHE A 5 -14.45 1.41 2.49
CA PHE A 5 -13.50 0.55 3.20
C PHE A 5 -12.08 0.86 2.68
N VAL A 6 -11.22 1.27 3.58
CA VAL A 6 -9.80 1.53 3.27
C VAL A 6 -9.00 0.35 3.78
N ALA A 7 -8.43 -0.42 2.86
CA ALA A 7 -7.72 -1.66 3.15
C ALA A 7 -6.30 -1.38 3.64
N THR A 8 -6.19 -0.74 4.79
CA THR A 8 -4.90 -0.43 5.40
C THR A 8 -4.96 -0.57 6.92
N SER A 9 -3.86 -1.01 7.51
CA SER A 9 -3.64 -0.96 8.95
C SER A 9 -2.87 0.30 9.38
N ASN A 10 -2.49 1.13 8.42
CA ASN A 10 -1.69 2.33 8.66
C ASN A 10 -2.60 3.53 8.90
N ALA A 11 -2.59 4.04 10.15
CA ALA A 11 -3.43 5.17 10.54
C ALA A 11 -3.10 6.45 9.75
N HIS A 12 -1.85 6.64 9.35
CA HIS A 12 -1.45 7.81 8.55
C HIS A 12 -2.07 7.76 7.15
N LYS A 13 -2.11 6.59 6.51
CA LYS A 13 -2.75 6.44 5.20
C LYS A 13 -4.24 6.70 5.28
N LEU A 14 -4.89 6.21 6.33
CA LEU A 14 -6.31 6.46 6.55
C LEU A 14 -6.60 7.95 6.70
N GLU A 15 -5.79 8.65 7.47
CA GLU A 15 -5.90 10.10 7.67
C GLU A 15 -5.66 10.86 6.36
N GLU A 16 -4.63 10.49 5.61
CA GLU A 16 -4.32 11.12 4.31
C GLU A 16 -5.49 10.98 3.33
N ILE A 17 -6.06 9.79 3.23
CA ILE A 17 -7.20 9.54 2.35
C ILE A 17 -8.40 10.38 2.80
N GLY A 18 -8.66 10.45 4.10
CA GLY A 18 -9.72 11.28 4.64
C GLY A 18 -9.55 12.76 4.29
N ASN A 19 -8.33 13.26 4.41
CA ASN A 19 -8.02 14.66 4.07
C ASN A 19 -8.19 14.94 2.58
N ILE A 20 -7.76 14.01 1.73
CA ILE A 20 -7.90 14.17 0.28
C ILE A 20 -9.39 14.20 -0.11
N LEU A 21 -10.20 13.32 0.45
CA LEU A 21 -11.63 13.31 0.19
C LEU A 21 -12.29 14.63 0.60
N LYS A 22 -11.90 15.20 1.73
CA LYS A 22 -12.40 16.51 2.18
C LYS A 22 -12.01 17.62 1.21
N MET A 23 -10.80 17.58 0.68
CA MET A 23 -10.34 18.58 -0.30
C MET A 23 -11.23 18.61 -1.55
N PHE A 24 -11.79 17.48 -1.93
CA PHE A 24 -12.65 17.37 -3.10
C PHE A 24 -14.14 17.37 -2.75
N ASN A 25 -14.49 17.70 -1.51
CA ASN A 25 -15.89 17.73 -1.03
C ASN A 25 -16.60 16.39 -1.19
N ILE A 26 -15.87 15.29 -1.04
CA ILE A 26 -16.42 13.94 -1.10
C ILE A 26 -16.68 13.48 0.33
N GLU A 27 -17.94 13.21 0.66
CA GLU A 27 -18.35 12.75 1.98
C GLU A 27 -18.50 11.23 1.99
N ARG A 28 -17.65 10.56 2.79
CA ARG A 28 -17.69 9.11 2.99
C ARG A 28 -17.32 8.81 4.44
N GLU A 29 -17.99 7.83 5.02
CA GLU A 29 -17.58 7.29 6.30
C GLU A 29 -16.48 6.27 6.04
N LEU A 30 -15.26 6.55 6.50
CA LEU A 30 -14.13 5.66 6.31
C LEU A 30 -14.15 4.56 7.36
N VAL A 31 -14.07 3.32 6.90
CA VAL A 31 -13.90 2.14 7.75
C VAL A 31 -12.67 1.38 7.29
N CYS A 32 -12.08 0.61 8.17
CA CYS A 32 -10.85 -0.14 7.89
C CYS A 32 -10.90 -1.47 8.65
N PRO A 33 -9.93 -2.37 8.45
CA PRO A 33 -9.94 -3.63 9.20
C PRO A 33 -10.04 -3.44 10.70
N LYS A 34 -9.36 -2.44 11.23
CA LYS A 34 -9.38 -2.14 12.67
C LYS A 34 -10.78 -1.76 13.17
N THR A 35 -11.60 -1.13 12.33
CA THR A 35 -12.99 -0.79 12.68
C THR A 35 -13.78 -2.03 13.10
N PHE A 36 -13.47 -3.17 12.49
CA PHE A 36 -14.15 -4.45 12.74
C PHE A 36 -13.31 -5.39 13.61
N ASN A 37 -12.23 -4.90 14.23
CA ASN A 37 -11.27 -5.72 14.98
C ASN A 37 -10.75 -6.91 14.15
N ASP A 38 -10.58 -6.69 12.86
CA ASP A 38 -10.16 -7.71 11.91
C ASP A 38 -8.65 -7.63 11.72
N LEU A 39 -7.95 -8.69 12.08
CA LEU A 39 -6.49 -8.79 12.00
C LEU A 39 -6.03 -9.59 10.78
N ASP A 40 -6.95 -9.98 9.90
CA ASP A 40 -6.59 -10.73 8.72
C ASP A 40 -5.65 -9.94 7.81
N GLU A 41 -4.70 -10.64 7.23
CA GLU A 41 -3.78 -10.08 6.25
C GLU A 41 -3.88 -10.94 4.98
N PRO A 42 -4.51 -10.42 3.91
CA PRO A 42 -4.57 -11.18 2.67
C PRO A 42 -3.17 -11.43 2.11
N VAL A 43 -2.97 -12.61 1.55
CA VAL A 43 -1.68 -12.97 0.97
C VAL A 43 -1.45 -12.17 -0.30
N GLU A 44 -0.40 -11.36 -0.31
CA GLU A 44 -0.02 -10.55 -1.47
C GLU A 44 1.05 -11.29 -2.26
N ASP A 45 0.60 -12.27 -3.04
CA ASP A 45 1.48 -13.13 -3.85
C ASP A 45 1.49 -12.74 -5.33
N GLY A 46 1.04 -11.55 -5.65
CA GLY A 46 1.11 -11.02 -7.00
C GLY A 46 2.54 -10.67 -7.41
N LYS A 47 2.74 -10.50 -8.71
CA LYS A 47 4.04 -10.20 -9.28
C LYS A 47 4.23 -8.71 -9.58
N THR A 48 3.18 -7.92 -9.47
CA THR A 48 3.21 -6.48 -9.72
C THR A 48 2.49 -5.73 -8.59
N PHE A 49 2.72 -4.41 -8.54
CA PHE A 49 1.98 -3.56 -7.60
C PHE A 49 0.48 -3.61 -7.89
N GLU A 50 0.10 -3.63 -9.17
CA GLU A 50 -1.30 -3.72 -9.59
C GLU A 50 -1.95 -5.00 -9.08
N ASP A 51 -1.27 -6.13 -9.25
CA ASP A 51 -1.77 -7.43 -8.78
C ASP A 51 -2.03 -7.40 -7.27
N ASN A 52 -1.08 -6.91 -6.51
CA ASN A 52 -1.19 -6.89 -5.05
C ASN A 52 -2.27 -5.92 -4.56
N ALA A 53 -2.40 -4.75 -5.18
CA ALA A 53 -3.47 -3.82 -4.85
C ALA A 53 -4.84 -4.44 -5.11
N LEU A 54 -5.01 -5.12 -6.25
CA LEU A 54 -6.25 -5.82 -6.58
C LEU A 54 -6.56 -6.97 -5.63
N ILE A 55 -5.56 -7.77 -5.26
CA ILE A 55 -5.72 -8.87 -4.29
C ILE A 55 -6.29 -8.33 -2.98
N LYS A 56 -5.72 -7.25 -2.46
CA LYS A 56 -6.21 -6.63 -1.23
C LYS A 56 -7.63 -6.11 -1.38
N ALA A 57 -7.88 -5.35 -2.45
CA ALA A 57 -9.19 -4.75 -2.66
C ALA A 57 -10.28 -5.81 -2.80
N ARG A 58 -10.02 -6.88 -3.57
CA ARG A 58 -10.98 -7.99 -3.74
C ARG A 58 -11.24 -8.73 -2.44
N TYR A 59 -10.19 -9.00 -1.68
CA TYR A 59 -10.32 -9.71 -0.40
C TYR A 59 -11.29 -8.99 0.55
N TRP A 60 -11.05 -7.71 0.78
CA TRP A 60 -11.86 -6.94 1.72
C TRP A 60 -13.24 -6.64 1.18
N PHE A 61 -13.36 -6.36 -0.11
CA PHE A 61 -14.68 -6.16 -0.71
C PHE A 61 -15.52 -7.43 -0.63
N ASN A 62 -14.96 -8.60 -0.91
CA ASN A 62 -15.69 -9.85 -0.82
C ASN A 62 -16.12 -10.16 0.61
N LYS A 63 -15.33 -9.75 1.57
CA LYS A 63 -15.61 -10.00 2.99
C LYS A 63 -16.73 -9.13 3.53
N TYR A 64 -16.71 -7.84 3.26
CA TYR A 64 -17.63 -6.88 3.87
C TYR A 64 -18.66 -6.27 2.92
N LYS A 65 -18.49 -6.44 1.63
CA LYS A 65 -19.39 -5.89 0.61
C LYS A 65 -19.57 -4.37 0.70
N ILE A 66 -18.53 -3.68 1.11
CA ILE A 66 -18.44 -2.22 1.15
C ILE A 66 -17.49 -1.79 0.04
N PRO A 67 -17.80 -0.73 -0.74
CA PRO A 67 -16.82 -0.22 -1.70
C PRO A 67 -15.45 -0.07 -1.05
N THR A 68 -14.44 -0.62 -1.69
CA THR A 68 -13.11 -0.79 -1.08
C THR A 68 -12.04 -0.14 -1.93
N ILE A 69 -11.15 0.59 -1.27
CA ILE A 69 -9.93 1.11 -1.85
C ILE A 69 -8.73 0.44 -1.18
N ALA A 70 -7.77 -0.01 -2.00
CA ALA A 70 -6.52 -0.56 -1.51
C ALA A 70 -5.36 -0.01 -2.32
N ASP A 71 -4.21 0.09 -1.71
CA ASP A 71 -3.01 0.51 -2.41
C ASP A 71 -1.91 -0.53 -2.26
N ASP A 72 -1.00 -0.52 -3.20
CA ASP A 72 0.30 -1.17 -3.05
C ASP A 72 1.37 -0.20 -3.54
N SER A 73 2.41 -0.02 -2.76
CA SER A 73 3.44 0.96 -3.06
C SER A 73 4.81 0.45 -2.66
N GLY A 74 5.83 1.01 -3.29
CA GLY A 74 7.20 0.65 -2.98
C GLY A 74 8.19 1.38 -3.84
N ILE A 75 9.46 1.16 -3.54
CA ILE A 75 10.58 1.75 -4.26
C ILE A 75 11.28 0.70 -5.12
N THR A 76 11.59 1.07 -6.36
CA THR A 76 12.43 0.27 -7.24
C THR A 76 13.76 0.97 -7.40
N ILE A 77 14.85 0.24 -7.22
CA ILE A 77 16.20 0.78 -7.31
C ILE A 77 16.92 0.05 -8.44
N LYS A 78 17.30 0.78 -9.49
CA LYS A 78 17.86 0.19 -10.69
C LYS A 78 19.12 -0.59 -10.42
N PHE A 79 20.02 -0.06 -9.58
CA PHE A 79 21.26 -0.74 -9.21
C PHE A 79 21.00 -2.11 -8.58
N PHE A 80 19.93 -2.26 -7.82
CA PHE A 80 19.54 -3.53 -7.21
C PHE A 80 18.59 -4.34 -8.07
N ASN A 81 18.57 -4.10 -9.38
CA ASN A 81 17.70 -4.82 -10.30
C ASN A 81 16.22 -4.68 -9.92
N ASN A 82 15.83 -3.45 -9.58
CA ASN A 82 14.48 -3.05 -9.15
C ASN A 82 14.05 -3.57 -7.77
N PHE A 83 14.96 -4.18 -7.00
CA PHE A 83 14.69 -4.53 -5.61
C PHE A 83 14.67 -3.24 -4.76
N PRO A 84 13.86 -3.12 -3.72
CA PRO A 84 12.95 -4.14 -3.18
C PRO A 84 11.60 -4.25 -3.89
N GLY A 85 11.20 -3.29 -4.74
CA GLY A 85 9.99 -3.38 -5.56
C GLY A 85 8.75 -3.76 -4.75
N ILE A 86 8.03 -4.79 -5.17
CA ILE A 86 6.82 -5.26 -4.50
C ILE A 86 7.09 -5.78 -3.08
N TYR A 87 8.35 -6.01 -2.71
CA TYR A 87 8.74 -6.45 -1.38
C TYR A 87 9.09 -5.30 -0.44
N SER A 88 8.88 -4.05 -0.86
CA SER A 88 9.32 -2.87 -0.09
C SER A 88 8.82 -2.86 1.35
N ALA A 89 7.55 -3.19 1.57
CA ALA A 89 6.97 -3.21 2.91
C ALA A 89 7.55 -4.33 3.78
N ARG A 90 7.98 -5.44 3.16
CA ARG A 90 8.52 -6.61 3.85
C ARG A 90 10.03 -6.57 3.98
N PHE A 91 10.70 -5.72 3.18
CA PHE A 91 12.15 -5.57 3.21
C PHE A 91 12.59 -5.08 4.58
N MET A 92 13.41 -5.89 5.26
CA MET A 92 13.89 -5.60 6.64
C MET A 92 12.73 -5.21 7.57
N LYS A 93 11.70 -6.02 7.59
CA LYS A 93 10.38 -5.72 8.19
C LYS A 93 10.45 -5.14 9.61
N ASP A 94 11.32 -5.65 10.46
CA ASP A 94 11.42 -5.22 11.85
C ASP A 94 12.43 -4.09 12.07
N SER A 95 12.95 -3.53 10.98
CA SER A 95 13.92 -2.43 11.04
C SER A 95 13.24 -1.10 10.79
N SER A 96 13.78 -0.03 11.39
CA SER A 96 13.33 1.33 11.13
C SER A 96 13.66 1.75 9.69
N TYR A 97 12.99 2.79 9.20
CA TYR A 97 13.32 3.36 7.88
C TYR A 97 14.74 3.90 7.84
N TYR A 98 15.26 4.40 8.97
CA TYR A 98 16.65 4.82 9.04
C TYR A 98 17.60 3.66 8.72
N VAL A 99 17.38 2.50 9.32
CA VAL A 99 18.20 1.31 9.07
C VAL A 99 18.05 0.81 7.65
N LYS A 100 16.81 0.74 7.14
CA LYS A 100 16.53 0.32 5.76
C LYS A 100 17.24 1.23 4.75
N ASN A 101 17.12 2.53 4.92
CA ASN A 101 17.74 3.51 4.04
C ASN A 101 19.27 3.44 4.11
N SER A 102 19.82 3.26 5.32
CA SER A 102 21.26 3.12 5.50
C SER A 102 21.80 1.90 4.77
N TRP A 103 21.11 0.77 4.83
CA TRP A 103 21.48 -0.43 4.11
C TRP A 103 21.53 -0.18 2.59
N ILE A 104 20.50 0.46 2.06
CA ILE A 104 20.42 0.79 0.63
C ILE A 104 21.58 1.72 0.23
N LEU A 105 21.81 2.78 1.00
CA LEU A 105 22.85 3.75 0.68
C LEU A 105 24.23 3.14 0.75
N GLN A 106 24.50 2.28 1.73
CA GLN A 106 25.76 1.56 1.83
C GLN A 106 26.00 0.65 0.64
N GLY A 107 24.95 -0.07 0.21
CA GLY A 107 25.03 -0.94 -0.95
C GLY A 107 25.29 -0.19 -2.26
N MET A 108 24.94 1.09 -2.30
CA MET A 108 25.12 1.94 -3.48
C MET A 108 26.37 2.83 -3.41
N GLU A 109 27.17 2.70 -2.36
CA GLU A 109 28.35 3.53 -2.18
C GLU A 109 29.31 3.37 -3.35
N GLY A 110 29.70 4.49 -3.94
CA GLY A 110 30.60 4.49 -5.10
C GLY A 110 29.94 4.19 -6.44
N GLU A 111 28.63 3.91 -6.46
CA GLU A 111 27.92 3.58 -7.69
C GLU A 111 27.44 4.84 -8.41
N SER A 112 27.62 4.87 -9.74
CA SER A 112 27.12 5.94 -10.60
C SER A 112 25.65 5.73 -11.00
N GLU A 113 25.20 4.47 -11.09
CA GLU A 113 23.81 4.15 -11.40
C GLU A 113 22.96 4.28 -10.13
N ARG A 114 22.26 5.40 -10.01
CA ARG A 114 21.51 5.72 -8.78
C ARG A 114 20.02 5.96 -9.04
N ALA A 115 19.54 5.56 -10.21
CA ALA A 115 18.14 5.76 -10.55
C ALA A 115 17.23 4.93 -9.63
N ALA A 116 16.18 5.56 -9.15
CA ALA A 116 15.16 4.92 -8.31
C ALA A 116 13.80 5.54 -8.62
N ALA A 117 12.75 4.78 -8.42
CA ALA A 117 11.39 5.27 -8.58
C ALA A 117 10.52 4.79 -7.43
N PHE A 118 9.64 5.65 -6.97
CA PHE A 118 8.60 5.27 -6.00
C PHE A 118 7.31 5.02 -6.78
N HIS A 119 6.67 3.90 -6.51
CA HIS A 119 5.43 3.49 -7.17
C HIS A 119 4.29 3.45 -6.17
N CYS A 120 3.12 3.90 -6.60
CA CYS A 120 1.90 3.76 -5.82
C CYS A 120 0.78 3.40 -6.77
N VAL A 121 0.15 2.26 -6.55
CA VAL A 121 -0.99 1.79 -7.34
C VAL A 121 -2.20 1.69 -6.42
N ILE A 122 -3.32 2.21 -6.87
CA ILE A 122 -4.58 2.20 -6.12
C ILE A 122 -5.59 1.36 -6.89
N ALA A 123 -6.23 0.43 -6.19
CA ALA A 123 -7.35 -0.35 -6.71
C ALA A 123 -8.62 0.06 -5.98
N TYR A 124 -9.71 0.25 -6.72
CA TYR A 124 -11.00 0.64 -6.19
C TYR A 124 -12.07 -0.30 -6.73
N ILE A 125 -12.80 -0.95 -5.84
CA ILE A 125 -13.87 -1.88 -6.19
C ILE A 125 -15.17 -1.40 -5.56
N THR A 126 -16.19 -1.21 -6.38
CA THR A 126 -17.52 -0.78 -5.93
C THR A 126 -18.57 -1.87 -6.02
N GLU A 127 -18.38 -2.83 -6.93
CA GLU A 127 -19.31 -3.91 -7.18
C GLU A 127 -18.57 -5.21 -7.45
N SER A 128 -19.27 -6.32 -7.34
CA SER A 128 -18.70 -7.62 -7.69
C SER A 128 -18.35 -7.66 -9.17
N GLU A 129 -17.21 -8.18 -9.47
CA GLU A 129 -16.76 -8.39 -10.86
C GLU A 129 -17.49 -9.56 -11.52
#